data_63b4859b37b6860faa5043a74bb76b37
#
_entry.id   63b4859b37b6860faa5043a74bb76b37
#
_cell.length_a   1.000
_cell.length_b   1.000
_cell.length_c   1.000
_cell.angle_alpha   90.00
_cell.angle_beta   90.00
_cell.angle_gamma   90.00
#
_symmetry.space_group_name_H-M   'P 1'
#
loop_
_entity.id
_entity.type
_entity.pdbx_description
1 polymer ?
#
loop_
_entity_poly.entity_id
_entity_poly.type
_entity_poly.pdbx_seq_one_letter_code
_entity_poly.pdbx_strand_id
1 'polypeptide(L)'
;MTILNESGAPDVLSPLHVLSSLAERLPDVLLVVAGTLADAHLAQSLSGPLPGTPINPADRPGGVGVHPRVVFVVLEPDEEPSGGALASRIVEAAAGFRRTGLVLLIACQSVGLLGFDAGFEAELAERRLGLPVRALVLGPDASGFGVLSTDLEDAAIRTLLELSPRGILESEKERSYSKGGLLGKFPFRSRPGRRTVTETGIGRPVVLLGALPGPQKELAAELERVGAEVVGAIPDVEANWLPAIGDGTVVAAMDPYLTQTCRVAEERGAMVVRSLLPIGVDGTARFIQEVSALAGRTTSEASRARQVWQGLDPLRSRIRGKRIFFTGDTGLEVPLARFLADAGAVVLEVGTPRLDKRSLAAELSALGEGVDVVESPEWRAQLDRIEAFRPDVVVASPGLYVPLVARGHLCRSSLDLLSLGVHGYEGARRVLELLARTFERAEKLDSLNL
;
A
#
# COMPACT_ATOMS: atom_id res chain seq x y z
N MET A 1 -19.80 2.46 18.55
CA MET A 1 -19.27 2.80 17.21
C MET A 1 -20.43 3.12 16.30
N THR A 2 -20.42 4.29 15.69
CA THR A 2 -21.40 4.71 14.67
C THR A 2 -20.68 4.75 13.33
N ILE A 3 -21.30 4.24 12.27
CA ILE A 3 -20.78 4.35 10.90
C ILE A 3 -21.70 5.28 10.14
N LEU A 4 -21.15 6.39 9.68
CA LEU A 4 -21.84 7.41 8.89
C LEU A 4 -21.26 7.44 7.48
N ASN A 5 -22.07 7.74 6.48
CA ASN A 5 -21.59 8.06 5.13
C ASN A 5 -22.12 9.45 4.78
N GLU A 6 -21.22 10.39 4.57
CA GLU A 6 -21.59 11.78 4.26
C GLU A 6 -21.67 12.03 2.76
N SER A 7 -21.25 11.08 1.95
CA SER A 7 -21.20 11.21 0.48
C SER A 7 -20.48 12.49 0.04
N GLY A 8 -19.54 12.96 0.85
CA GLY A 8 -18.69 14.09 0.52
C GLY A 8 -17.66 13.74 -0.54
N ALA A 9 -16.91 14.74 -0.99
CA ALA A 9 -15.70 14.54 -1.77
C ALA A 9 -14.51 14.59 -0.79
N PRO A 10 -14.05 13.45 -0.26
CA PRO A 10 -12.96 13.44 0.68
C PRO A 10 -11.68 13.93 0.01
N ASP A 11 -10.81 14.56 0.78
CA ASP A 11 -9.47 14.86 0.33
C ASP A 11 -8.68 13.55 0.31
N VAL A 12 -8.57 12.97 -0.88
CA VAL A 12 -7.88 11.69 -1.07
C VAL A 12 -6.54 11.88 -1.74
N LEU A 13 -5.59 11.02 -1.39
CA LEU A 13 -4.34 10.96 -2.12
C LEU A 13 -4.62 10.52 -3.56
N SER A 14 -4.27 11.38 -4.51
CA SER A 14 -4.32 11.02 -5.92
C SER A 14 -3.53 9.72 -6.18
N PRO A 15 -3.99 8.84 -7.07
CA PRO A 15 -3.22 7.67 -7.50
C PRO A 15 -1.78 8.01 -7.90
N LEU A 16 -1.57 9.21 -8.42
CA LEU A 16 -0.26 9.69 -8.85
C LEU A 16 0.74 9.90 -7.70
N HIS A 17 0.26 10.02 -6.44
CA HIS A 17 1.14 10.10 -5.27
C HIS A 17 1.95 8.83 -5.01
N VAL A 18 1.41 7.66 -5.36
CA VAL A 18 2.08 6.38 -5.07
C VAL A 18 3.10 5.99 -6.14
N LEU A 19 3.23 6.74 -7.24
CA LEU A 19 4.13 6.39 -8.35
C LEU A 19 5.58 6.19 -7.91
N SER A 20 6.14 7.13 -7.16
CA SER A 20 7.52 7.01 -6.69
C SER A 20 7.68 5.85 -5.71
N SER A 21 6.76 5.68 -4.79
CA SER A 21 6.74 4.55 -3.84
C SER A 21 6.60 3.21 -4.55
N LEU A 22 5.76 3.11 -5.58
CA LEU A 22 5.65 1.91 -6.40
C LEU A 22 6.96 1.64 -7.15
N ALA A 23 7.56 2.65 -7.78
CA ALA A 23 8.80 2.50 -8.52
C ALA A 23 9.96 2.04 -7.62
N GLU A 24 10.05 2.55 -6.38
CA GLU A 24 11.05 2.10 -5.40
C GLU A 24 10.87 0.64 -4.99
N ARG A 25 9.62 0.17 -4.88
CA ARG A 25 9.30 -1.21 -4.50
C ARG A 25 9.35 -2.19 -5.68
N LEU A 26 9.43 -1.70 -6.91
CA LEU A 26 9.36 -2.47 -8.15
C LEU A 26 10.60 -2.21 -9.02
N PRO A 27 11.82 -2.64 -8.61
CA PRO A 27 13.08 -2.23 -9.24
C PRO A 27 13.23 -2.64 -10.71
N ASP A 28 12.58 -3.72 -11.14
CA ASP A 28 12.61 -4.21 -12.53
C ASP A 28 11.36 -3.82 -13.33
N VAL A 29 10.52 -2.94 -12.78
CA VAL A 29 9.31 -2.43 -13.45
C VAL A 29 9.53 -1.00 -13.92
N LEU A 30 9.15 -0.72 -15.15
CA LEU A 30 9.09 0.64 -15.69
C LEU A 30 7.64 1.12 -15.59
N LEU A 31 7.42 2.24 -14.92
CA LEU A 31 6.12 2.91 -14.86
C LEU A 31 6.06 3.96 -15.98
N VAL A 32 5.21 3.75 -16.96
CA VAL A 32 4.96 4.71 -18.02
C VAL A 32 3.61 5.37 -17.75
N VAL A 33 3.64 6.66 -17.44
CA VAL A 33 2.43 7.46 -17.19
C VAL A 33 2.05 8.16 -18.50
N ALA A 34 0.94 7.78 -19.10
CA ALA A 34 0.41 8.43 -20.29
C ALA A 34 -0.73 9.38 -19.92
N GLY A 35 -0.72 10.57 -20.50
CA GLY A 35 -1.73 11.58 -20.26
C GLY A 35 -1.38 12.91 -20.91
N THR A 36 -2.12 13.95 -20.60
CA THR A 36 -1.83 15.33 -21.04
C THR A 36 -0.65 15.93 -20.27
N LEU A 37 -0.17 17.08 -20.74
CA LEU A 37 0.83 17.86 -20.02
C LEU A 37 0.37 18.23 -18.59
N ALA A 38 -0.93 18.47 -18.40
CA ALA A 38 -1.50 18.74 -17.07
C ALA A 38 -1.39 17.52 -16.15
N ASP A 39 -1.65 16.30 -16.65
CA ASP A 39 -1.48 15.06 -15.88
C ASP A 39 -0.02 14.85 -15.49
N ALA A 40 0.92 15.10 -16.39
CA ALA A 40 2.35 14.98 -16.13
C ALA A 40 2.80 15.98 -15.04
N HIS A 41 2.36 17.24 -15.11
CA HIS A 41 2.66 18.24 -14.08
C HIS A 41 2.04 17.89 -12.73
N LEU A 42 0.81 17.41 -12.71
CA LEU A 42 0.15 16.95 -11.50
C LEU A 42 0.93 15.80 -10.88
N ALA A 43 1.27 14.78 -11.68
CA ALA A 43 2.05 13.64 -11.21
C ALA A 43 3.42 14.04 -10.66
N GLN A 44 4.13 14.95 -11.33
CA GLN A 44 5.41 15.48 -10.84
C GLN A 44 5.28 16.23 -9.51
N SER A 45 4.21 17.02 -9.37
CA SER A 45 3.95 17.80 -8.16
C SER A 45 3.58 16.92 -6.97
N LEU A 46 2.84 15.84 -7.22
CA LEU A 46 2.32 14.94 -6.20
C LEU A 46 3.30 13.80 -5.84
N SER A 47 4.15 13.36 -6.79
CA SER A 47 5.05 12.23 -6.61
C SER A 47 6.36 12.60 -5.93
N GLY A 48 6.39 13.67 -5.16
CA GLY A 48 7.58 14.03 -4.36
C GLY A 48 8.04 12.86 -3.48
N PRO A 49 9.32 12.85 -3.07
CA PRO A 49 9.81 11.82 -2.16
C PRO A 49 8.98 11.88 -0.87
N LEU A 50 8.52 10.71 -0.43
CA LEU A 50 7.94 10.60 0.90
C LEU A 50 8.96 11.09 1.94
N PRO A 51 8.56 11.93 2.92
CA PRO A 51 9.45 12.38 3.97
C PRO A 51 10.09 11.16 4.66
N GLY A 52 11.41 11.11 4.70
CA GLY A 52 12.16 10.03 5.38
C GLY A 52 12.80 8.99 4.47
N THR A 53 12.55 8.99 3.16
CA THR A 53 13.38 8.19 2.24
C THR A 53 14.73 8.89 2.07
N PRO A 54 15.86 8.22 2.36
CA PRO A 54 17.19 8.77 2.07
C PRO A 54 17.36 8.81 0.56
N ILE A 55 17.17 9.98 -0.01
CA ILE A 55 17.39 10.19 -1.43
C ILE A 55 18.86 10.51 -1.61
N ASN A 56 19.59 9.63 -2.27
CA ASN A 56 20.94 9.94 -2.71
C ASN A 56 20.84 10.97 -3.87
N PRO A 57 21.31 12.22 -3.68
CA PRO A 57 21.25 13.24 -4.74
C PRO A 57 21.98 12.84 -6.02
N ALA A 58 22.92 11.89 -5.94
CA ALA A 58 23.71 11.41 -7.07
C ALA A 58 22.90 10.52 -8.05
N ASP A 59 21.76 9.99 -7.62
CA ASP A 59 20.92 9.10 -8.44
C ASP A 59 19.85 9.85 -9.27
N ARG A 60 19.89 11.20 -9.26
CA ARG A 60 18.94 12.05 -9.98
C ARG A 60 19.59 12.79 -11.14
N PRO A 61 19.52 12.29 -12.38
CA PRO A 61 19.79 13.14 -13.54
C PRO A 61 18.66 14.17 -13.71
N GLY A 62 18.87 15.39 -13.25
CA GLY A 62 18.27 16.60 -13.80
C GLY A 62 16.82 16.92 -13.49
N GLY A 63 16.26 16.54 -12.32
CA GLY A 63 14.88 16.94 -12.01
C GLY A 63 14.46 16.71 -10.57
N VAL A 64 13.83 17.70 -9.98
CA VAL A 64 13.18 17.61 -8.69
C VAL A 64 11.97 16.67 -8.82
N GLY A 65 11.93 15.55 -8.09
CA GLY A 65 10.66 14.99 -7.62
C GLY A 65 10.28 13.59 -8.05
N VAL A 66 10.62 13.03 -9.21
CA VAL A 66 10.08 11.74 -9.66
C VAL A 66 11.17 10.66 -9.73
N HIS A 67 10.80 9.44 -9.36
CA HIS A 67 11.70 8.29 -9.42
C HIS A 67 12.19 8.04 -10.86
N PRO A 68 13.47 7.68 -11.11
CA PRO A 68 14.02 7.50 -12.47
C PRO A 68 13.27 6.50 -13.35
N ARG A 69 12.55 5.53 -12.73
CA ARG A 69 11.74 4.53 -13.45
C ARG A 69 10.30 4.95 -13.68
N VAL A 70 9.96 6.21 -13.47
CA VAL A 70 8.67 6.80 -13.84
C VAL A 70 8.89 7.71 -15.04
N VAL A 71 8.34 7.35 -16.18
CA VAL A 71 8.47 8.09 -17.43
C VAL A 71 7.12 8.60 -17.86
N PHE A 72 7.08 9.85 -18.32
CA PHE A 72 5.85 10.48 -18.81
C PHE A 72 5.80 10.45 -20.34
N VAL A 73 4.67 9.98 -20.87
CA VAL A 73 4.30 10.08 -22.27
C VAL A 73 3.18 11.11 -22.36
N VAL A 74 3.55 12.33 -22.77
CA VAL A 74 2.59 13.43 -22.91
C VAL A 74 1.90 13.34 -24.26
N LEU A 75 0.57 13.26 -24.27
CA LEU A 75 -0.28 13.26 -25.44
C LEU A 75 -0.78 14.69 -25.71
N GLU A 76 -0.66 15.12 -26.95
CA GLU A 76 -1.16 16.45 -27.35
C GLU A 76 -2.65 16.35 -27.74
N PRO A 77 -3.45 17.40 -27.47
CA PRO A 77 -4.89 17.40 -27.75
C PRO A 77 -5.25 17.24 -29.23
N ASP A 78 -4.34 17.59 -30.12
CA ASP A 78 -4.47 17.50 -31.59
C ASP A 78 -3.82 16.24 -32.18
N GLU A 79 -3.24 15.37 -31.33
CA GLU A 79 -2.65 14.11 -31.74
C GLU A 79 -3.75 13.13 -32.14
N GLU A 80 -3.77 12.74 -33.40
CA GLU A 80 -4.74 11.75 -33.91
C GLU A 80 -4.42 10.38 -33.24
N PRO A 81 -5.42 9.68 -32.67
CA PRO A 81 -5.25 8.36 -32.12
C PRO A 81 -5.07 7.31 -33.22
N SER A 82 -3.94 7.36 -33.92
CA SER A 82 -3.57 6.33 -34.90
C SER A 82 -3.14 5.07 -34.14
N GLY A 83 -3.63 3.90 -34.55
CA GLY A 83 -3.32 2.63 -33.89
C GLY A 83 -1.81 2.38 -33.79
N GLY A 84 -1.30 2.35 -32.57
CA GLY A 84 0.11 2.12 -32.29
C GLY A 84 0.96 3.38 -32.07
N ALA A 85 0.39 4.58 -32.06
CA ALA A 85 1.11 5.82 -31.79
C ALA A 85 1.63 5.81 -30.33
N LEU A 86 0.75 5.56 -29.36
CA LEU A 86 1.12 5.43 -27.94
C LEU A 86 2.06 4.24 -27.70
N ALA A 87 1.81 3.09 -28.36
CA ALA A 87 2.70 1.93 -28.28
C ALA A 87 4.12 2.25 -28.73
N SER A 88 4.30 3.03 -29.82
CA SER A 88 5.63 3.44 -30.29
C SER A 88 6.36 4.27 -29.26
N ARG A 89 5.69 5.19 -28.58
CA ARG A 89 6.26 6.04 -27.53
C ARG A 89 6.59 5.24 -26.26
N ILE A 90 5.78 4.22 -25.92
CA ILE A 90 6.09 3.29 -24.82
C ILE A 90 7.37 2.51 -25.14
N VAL A 91 7.50 2.02 -26.38
CA VAL A 91 8.72 1.29 -26.84
C VAL A 91 9.95 2.18 -26.76
N GLU A 92 9.86 3.43 -27.24
CA GLU A 92 10.94 4.41 -27.16
C GLU A 92 11.33 4.70 -25.70
N ALA A 93 10.34 4.95 -24.83
CA ALA A 93 10.57 5.16 -23.41
C ALA A 93 11.28 3.95 -22.76
N ALA A 94 10.86 2.74 -23.09
CA ALA A 94 11.44 1.52 -22.54
C ALA A 94 12.88 1.24 -23.05
N ALA A 95 13.24 1.69 -24.25
CA ALA A 95 14.56 1.49 -24.82
C ALA A 95 15.70 2.10 -23.99
N GLY A 96 15.42 3.14 -23.23
CA GLY A 96 16.38 3.78 -22.31
C GLY A 96 16.71 2.95 -21.07
N PHE A 97 16.01 1.86 -20.78
CA PHE A 97 16.12 1.11 -19.52
C PHE A 97 16.61 -0.33 -19.75
N ARG A 98 17.87 -0.61 -19.36
CA ARG A 98 18.51 -1.92 -19.62
C ARG A 98 17.99 -3.10 -18.81
N ARG A 99 17.31 -2.85 -17.69
CA ARG A 99 16.79 -3.88 -16.76
C ARG A 99 15.31 -3.70 -16.53
N THR A 100 14.52 -3.87 -17.59
CA THR A 100 13.07 -3.80 -17.50
C THR A 100 12.50 -5.19 -17.72
N GLY A 101 11.77 -5.68 -16.74
CA GLY A 101 11.09 -6.97 -16.79
C GLY A 101 9.60 -6.85 -17.05
N LEU A 102 9.03 -5.70 -16.75
CA LEU A 102 7.62 -5.38 -16.93
C LEU A 102 7.48 -3.87 -17.16
N VAL A 103 6.58 -3.50 -18.05
CA VAL A 103 6.11 -2.11 -18.19
C VAL A 103 4.68 -2.04 -17.64
N LEU A 104 4.43 -1.16 -16.68
CA LEU A 104 3.10 -0.76 -16.27
C LEU A 104 2.75 0.56 -16.95
N LEU A 105 1.82 0.51 -17.89
CA LEU A 105 1.25 1.70 -18.53
C LEU A 105 0.14 2.24 -17.63
N ILE A 106 0.40 3.34 -16.96
CA ILE A 106 -0.59 4.06 -16.16
C ILE A 106 -1.23 5.09 -17.06
N ALA A 107 -2.41 4.77 -17.56
CA ALA A 107 -3.17 5.62 -18.46
C ALA A 107 -4.07 6.56 -17.65
N CYS A 108 -3.77 7.86 -17.65
CA CYS A 108 -4.65 8.87 -17.07
C CYS A 108 -5.98 8.92 -17.81
N GLN A 109 -7.02 9.45 -17.20
CA GLN A 109 -8.36 9.54 -17.80
C GLN A 109 -8.34 10.25 -19.15
N SER A 110 -7.46 11.23 -19.33
CA SER A 110 -7.27 11.97 -20.58
C SER A 110 -6.92 11.07 -21.76
N VAL A 111 -6.25 9.94 -21.56
CA VAL A 111 -5.88 8.98 -22.64
C VAL A 111 -7.14 8.49 -23.36
N GLY A 112 -8.14 8.04 -22.60
CA GLY A 112 -9.43 7.62 -23.17
C GLY A 112 -10.23 8.78 -23.77
N LEU A 113 -10.17 9.97 -23.17
CA LEU A 113 -10.83 11.17 -23.71
C LEU A 113 -10.22 11.62 -25.04
N LEU A 114 -8.93 11.40 -25.26
CA LEU A 114 -8.23 11.64 -26.51
C LEU A 114 -8.44 10.52 -27.56
N GLY A 115 -9.19 9.48 -27.21
CA GLY A 115 -9.56 8.38 -28.12
C GLY A 115 -8.56 7.23 -28.19
N PHE A 116 -7.53 7.17 -27.31
CA PHE A 116 -6.61 6.05 -27.25
C PHE A 116 -7.18 4.90 -26.43
N ASP A 117 -7.06 3.68 -26.94
CA ASP A 117 -7.32 2.45 -26.19
C ASP A 117 -6.02 1.99 -25.51
N ALA A 118 -5.89 2.28 -24.23
CA ALA A 118 -4.69 1.95 -23.44
C ALA A 118 -4.40 0.43 -23.41
N GLY A 119 -5.44 -0.42 -23.42
CA GLY A 119 -5.31 -1.87 -23.45
C GLY A 119 -4.71 -2.35 -24.77
N PHE A 120 -5.27 -1.90 -25.89
CA PHE A 120 -4.76 -2.21 -27.22
C PHE A 120 -3.33 -1.72 -27.42
N GLU A 121 -3.03 -0.49 -27.02
CA GLU A 121 -1.69 0.10 -27.14
C GLU A 121 -0.66 -0.66 -26.28
N ALA A 122 -1.05 -1.12 -25.09
CA ALA A 122 -0.20 -1.95 -24.23
C ALA A 122 0.11 -3.31 -24.87
N GLU A 123 -0.91 -4.00 -25.44
CA GLU A 123 -0.68 -5.26 -26.17
C GLU A 123 0.26 -5.08 -27.37
N LEU A 124 0.10 -3.99 -28.10
CA LEU A 124 0.95 -3.70 -29.24
C LEU A 124 2.39 -3.40 -28.81
N ALA A 125 2.57 -2.64 -27.73
CA ALA A 125 3.88 -2.38 -27.13
C ALA A 125 4.53 -3.69 -26.62
N GLU A 126 3.77 -4.57 -25.99
CA GLU A 126 4.23 -5.90 -25.54
C GLU A 126 4.79 -6.72 -26.69
N ARG A 127 4.06 -6.79 -27.80
CA ARG A 127 4.50 -7.51 -29.02
C ARG A 127 5.80 -6.94 -29.60
N ARG A 128 5.97 -5.61 -29.58
CA ARG A 128 7.16 -4.93 -30.11
C ARG A 128 8.38 -5.06 -29.17
N LEU A 129 8.16 -4.99 -27.86
CA LEU A 129 9.21 -5.07 -26.85
C LEU A 129 9.63 -6.52 -26.56
N GLY A 130 8.72 -7.48 -26.72
CA GLY A 130 8.94 -8.88 -26.33
C GLY A 130 9.03 -9.06 -24.80
N LEU A 131 8.49 -8.13 -24.03
CA LEU A 131 8.35 -8.19 -22.57
C LEU A 131 6.94 -7.75 -22.15
N PRO A 132 6.42 -8.17 -21.00
CA PRO A 132 5.07 -7.84 -20.56
C PRO A 132 4.85 -6.33 -20.48
N VAL A 133 3.72 -5.87 -21.04
CA VAL A 133 3.19 -4.51 -20.87
C VAL A 133 1.75 -4.63 -20.39
N ARG A 134 1.40 -3.97 -19.29
CA ARG A 134 0.06 -4.02 -18.71
C ARG A 134 -0.48 -2.62 -18.50
N ALA A 135 -1.68 -2.37 -19.00
CA ALA A 135 -2.36 -1.08 -18.82
C ALA A 135 -3.13 -1.05 -17.51
N LEU A 136 -2.91 0.01 -16.75
CA LEU A 136 -3.67 0.39 -15.56
C LEU A 136 -4.36 1.70 -15.88
N VAL A 137 -5.69 1.66 -16.13
CA VAL A 137 -6.45 2.82 -16.54
C VAL A 137 -6.98 3.54 -15.31
N LEU A 138 -6.56 4.79 -15.12
CA LEU A 138 -7.09 5.67 -14.09
C LEU A 138 -8.39 6.32 -14.63
N GLY A 139 -9.51 5.97 -14.02
CA GLY A 139 -10.82 6.49 -14.43
C GLY A 139 -11.71 6.66 -13.20
N PRO A 140 -12.83 7.36 -13.31
CA PRO A 140 -13.83 7.38 -12.25
C PRO A 140 -14.33 5.95 -12.03
N ASP A 141 -14.41 5.56 -10.78
CA ASP A 141 -15.08 4.32 -10.41
C ASP A 141 -16.60 4.45 -10.67
N ALA A 142 -17.33 3.34 -10.44
CA ALA A 142 -18.78 3.31 -10.63
C ALA A 142 -19.53 4.28 -9.68
N SER A 143 -18.87 4.82 -8.65
CA SER A 143 -19.43 5.82 -7.74
C SER A 143 -19.27 7.27 -8.22
N GLY A 144 -18.53 7.50 -9.31
CA GLY A 144 -18.24 8.82 -9.85
C GLY A 144 -17.13 9.57 -9.12
N PHE A 145 -16.51 8.95 -8.10
CA PHE A 145 -15.32 9.44 -7.44
C PHE A 145 -14.08 8.95 -8.18
N GLY A 146 -13.01 9.75 -8.17
CA GLY A 146 -11.74 9.37 -8.79
C GLY A 146 -11.16 8.07 -8.21
N VAL A 147 -10.27 7.43 -8.97
CA VAL A 147 -9.52 6.26 -8.49
C VAL A 147 -8.65 6.67 -7.31
N LEU A 148 -8.70 5.90 -6.24
CA LEU A 148 -7.88 6.13 -5.04
C LEU A 148 -6.43 5.67 -5.27
N SER A 149 -5.49 6.19 -4.51
CA SER A 149 -4.09 5.73 -4.52
C SER A 149 -3.97 4.23 -4.25
N THR A 150 -4.81 3.71 -3.36
CA THR A 150 -4.90 2.28 -3.02
C THR A 150 -5.38 1.42 -4.19
N ASP A 151 -6.20 1.95 -5.10
CA ASP A 151 -6.68 1.20 -6.27
C ASP A 151 -5.56 0.99 -7.29
N LEU A 152 -4.68 1.98 -7.48
CA LEU A 152 -3.50 1.83 -8.33
C LEU A 152 -2.52 0.82 -7.74
N GLU A 153 -2.34 0.83 -6.42
CA GLU A 153 -1.50 -0.14 -5.73
C GLU A 153 -2.06 -1.57 -5.86
N ASP A 154 -3.35 -1.76 -5.61
CA ASP A 154 -4.03 -3.05 -5.79
C ASP A 154 -3.90 -3.55 -7.23
N ALA A 155 -4.12 -2.68 -8.23
CA ALA A 155 -3.99 -3.04 -9.64
C ALA A 155 -2.55 -3.44 -10.01
N ALA A 156 -1.54 -2.72 -9.51
CA ALA A 156 -0.14 -3.04 -9.74
C ALA A 156 0.27 -4.37 -9.11
N ILE A 157 -0.09 -4.60 -7.84
CA ILE A 157 0.22 -5.84 -7.12
C ILE A 157 -0.55 -7.02 -7.73
N ARG A 158 -1.81 -6.83 -8.11
CA ARG A 158 -2.60 -7.83 -8.85
C ARG A 158 -1.91 -8.24 -10.14
N THR A 159 -1.44 -7.28 -10.93
CA THR A 159 -0.72 -7.56 -12.18
C THR A 159 0.52 -8.42 -11.93
N LEU A 160 1.29 -8.15 -10.89
CA LEU A 160 2.44 -8.98 -10.51
C LEU A 160 1.99 -10.38 -10.05
N LEU A 161 0.91 -10.47 -9.29
CA LEU A 161 0.35 -11.75 -8.87
C LEU A 161 -0.14 -12.56 -10.07
N GLU A 162 -0.76 -11.94 -11.06
CA GLU A 162 -1.18 -12.59 -12.30
C GLU A 162 -0.01 -13.13 -13.11
N LEU A 163 1.15 -12.48 -13.06
CA LEU A 163 2.39 -12.93 -13.67
C LEU A 163 3.14 -13.98 -12.82
N SER A 164 2.77 -14.14 -11.56
CA SER A 164 3.37 -15.16 -10.67
C SER A 164 3.08 -16.58 -11.13
N PRO A 165 4.00 -17.53 -10.95
CA PRO A 165 3.76 -18.94 -11.20
C PRO A 165 2.53 -19.43 -10.41
N ARG A 166 1.72 -20.32 -11.02
CA ARG A 166 0.61 -20.98 -10.33
C ARG A 166 1.10 -22.20 -9.61
N GLY A 167 0.70 -22.35 -8.34
CA GLY A 167 0.77 -23.59 -7.60
C GLY A 167 2.15 -23.97 -7.04
N ILE A 168 2.12 -24.61 -5.87
CA ILE A 168 3.25 -25.27 -5.23
C ILE A 168 3.17 -26.80 -5.45
N LEU A 169 2.00 -27.31 -5.83
CA LEU A 169 1.67 -28.74 -5.94
C LEU A 169 1.52 -29.24 -7.39
N GLU A 170 2.16 -28.61 -8.35
CA GLU A 170 2.22 -29.24 -9.68
C GLU A 170 3.06 -30.50 -9.61
N SER A 171 2.41 -31.65 -9.89
CA SER A 171 3.07 -32.94 -9.99
C SER A 171 4.26 -32.85 -10.97
N GLU A 172 5.30 -33.69 -10.79
CA GLU A 172 6.49 -33.72 -11.67
C GLU A 172 6.15 -33.85 -13.17
N LYS A 173 4.95 -34.31 -13.52
CA LYS A 173 4.47 -34.43 -14.90
C LYS A 173 4.24 -33.04 -15.56
N GLU A 174 3.79 -32.04 -14.83
CA GLU A 174 3.57 -30.69 -15.39
C GLU A 174 4.86 -29.89 -15.53
N ARG A 175 5.89 -30.18 -14.71
CA ARG A 175 7.23 -29.59 -14.87
C ARG A 175 7.88 -29.87 -16.21
N SER A 176 7.53 -30.99 -16.88
CA SER A 176 8.08 -31.34 -18.19
C SER A 176 7.45 -30.53 -19.33
N TYR A 177 6.20 -30.06 -19.17
CA TYR A 177 5.50 -29.20 -20.14
C TYR A 177 5.87 -27.73 -20.07
N SER A 178 6.26 -27.22 -18.90
CA SER A 178 6.63 -25.81 -18.74
C SER A 178 8.00 -25.45 -19.33
N LYS A 179 8.84 -26.41 -19.67
CA LYS A 179 10.15 -26.18 -20.29
C LYS A 179 10.09 -25.70 -21.74
N GLY A 180 8.93 -25.77 -22.40
CA GLY A 180 8.76 -25.39 -23.81
C GLY A 180 7.80 -24.22 -24.06
N GLY A 181 7.15 -23.67 -23.05
CA GLY A 181 6.16 -22.59 -23.22
C GLY A 181 6.78 -21.18 -23.18
N LEU A 182 5.99 -20.19 -23.61
CA LEU A 182 6.32 -18.75 -23.63
C LEU A 182 6.87 -18.23 -22.28
N LEU A 183 6.59 -18.92 -21.16
CA LEU A 183 7.08 -18.61 -19.81
C LEU A 183 8.62 -18.62 -19.67
N GLY A 184 9.35 -19.26 -20.57
CA GLY A 184 10.83 -19.24 -20.56
C GLY A 184 11.47 -17.91 -20.93
N LYS A 185 10.68 -16.92 -21.36
CA LYS A 185 11.16 -15.59 -21.78
C LYS A 185 10.85 -14.47 -20.76
N PHE A 186 10.18 -14.76 -19.65
CA PHE A 186 9.93 -13.75 -18.63
C PHE A 186 11.22 -13.46 -17.86
N PRO A 187 11.61 -12.19 -17.70
CA PRO A 187 12.81 -11.80 -16.98
C PRO A 187 12.69 -12.01 -15.45
N PHE A 188 11.48 -12.20 -14.93
CA PHE A 188 11.27 -12.62 -13.55
C PHE A 188 11.60 -14.11 -13.42
N ARG A 189 12.78 -14.41 -12.86
CA ARG A 189 13.17 -15.80 -12.57
C ARG A 189 12.33 -16.31 -11.41
N SER A 190 11.67 -17.45 -11.59
CA SER A 190 11.25 -18.25 -10.42
C SER A 190 12.51 -18.66 -9.65
N ARG A 191 12.54 -18.48 -8.32
CA ARG A 191 13.66 -18.91 -7.49
C ARG A 191 13.89 -20.41 -7.73
N PRO A 192 15.09 -20.86 -8.16
CA PRO A 192 15.34 -22.28 -8.27
C PRO A 192 15.17 -22.89 -6.87
N GLY A 193 14.19 -23.76 -6.76
CA GLY A 193 13.70 -24.42 -5.58
C GLY A 193 14.61 -24.42 -4.35
N ARG A 194 14.29 -23.64 -3.36
CA ARG A 194 14.33 -24.12 -1.99
C ARG A 194 13.24 -25.20 -1.96
N ARG A 195 13.60 -26.42 -1.60
CA ARG A 195 12.79 -27.65 -1.66
C ARG A 195 11.32 -27.38 -1.37
N THR A 196 10.45 -27.75 -2.30
CA THR A 196 9.01 -27.78 -2.11
C THR A 196 8.69 -28.56 -0.82
N VAL A 197 7.94 -27.92 0.05
CA VAL A 197 7.60 -28.33 1.43
C VAL A 197 6.88 -29.69 1.53
N THR A 198 6.56 -30.34 0.43
CA THR A 198 5.82 -31.61 0.41
C THR A 198 6.59 -32.83 0.91
N GLU A 199 7.92 -32.76 1.04
CA GLU A 199 8.69 -33.95 1.51
C GLU A 199 8.97 -33.93 3.05
N THR A 200 8.68 -32.84 3.77
CA THR A 200 9.00 -32.76 5.21
C THR A 200 7.79 -32.56 6.15
N GLY A 201 6.57 -32.51 5.64
CA GLY A 201 5.37 -32.34 6.48
C GLY A 201 5.28 -31.03 7.25
N ILE A 202 6.02 -29.99 6.85
CA ILE A 202 6.21 -28.76 7.62
C ILE A 202 5.47 -27.61 6.95
N GLY A 203 4.19 -27.42 7.29
CA GLY A 203 3.43 -26.17 7.10
C GLY A 203 3.24 -25.68 5.67
N ARG A 204 2.34 -24.71 5.52
CA ARG A 204 2.07 -24.05 4.22
C ARG A 204 2.95 -22.83 4.08
N PRO A 205 3.51 -22.54 2.89
CA PRO A 205 4.32 -21.35 2.65
C PRO A 205 3.47 -20.09 2.68
N VAL A 206 4.06 -19.00 3.17
CA VAL A 206 3.43 -17.70 3.32
C VAL A 206 3.99 -16.73 2.30
N VAL A 207 3.11 -15.95 1.66
CA VAL A 207 3.45 -14.82 0.79
C VAL A 207 2.84 -13.56 1.37
N LEU A 208 3.66 -12.51 1.55
CA LEU A 208 3.21 -11.19 2.02
C LEU A 208 2.84 -10.30 0.82
N LEU A 209 1.73 -9.53 0.94
CA LEU A 209 1.29 -8.60 -0.10
C LEU A 209 1.24 -7.16 0.43
N GLY A 210 1.75 -6.21 -0.37
CA GLY A 210 1.58 -4.77 -0.13
C GLY A 210 2.49 -4.17 0.94
N ALA A 211 3.46 -4.91 1.48
CA ALA A 211 4.35 -4.40 2.52
C ALA A 211 5.44 -3.46 1.98
N LEU A 212 5.81 -2.44 2.76
CA LEU A 212 7.07 -1.72 2.57
C LEU A 212 8.26 -2.61 2.94
N PRO A 213 9.46 -2.40 2.34
CA PRO A 213 10.62 -3.28 2.52
C PRO A 213 11.04 -3.52 3.97
N GLY A 214 11.06 -2.47 4.80
CA GLY A 214 11.43 -2.58 6.21
C GLY A 214 10.43 -3.44 7.02
N PRO A 215 9.14 -3.06 7.06
CA PRO A 215 8.09 -3.86 7.67
C PRO A 215 7.97 -5.28 7.13
N GLN A 216 8.19 -5.48 5.83
CA GLN A 216 8.19 -6.80 5.22
C GLN A 216 9.24 -7.73 5.85
N LYS A 217 10.48 -7.24 6.00
CA LYS A 217 11.58 -8.02 6.62
C LYS A 217 11.30 -8.33 8.09
N GLU A 218 10.80 -7.34 8.82
CA GLU A 218 10.44 -7.51 10.24
C GLU A 218 9.37 -8.60 10.41
N LEU A 219 8.28 -8.50 9.66
CA LEU A 219 7.18 -9.47 9.75
C LEU A 219 7.59 -10.86 9.26
N ALA A 220 8.41 -10.95 8.22
CA ALA A 220 8.96 -12.23 7.78
C ALA A 220 9.78 -12.88 8.89
N ALA A 221 10.65 -12.13 9.58
CA ALA A 221 11.43 -12.63 10.70
C ALA A 221 10.56 -13.08 11.89
N GLU A 222 9.51 -12.33 12.23
CA GLU A 222 8.57 -12.70 13.30
C GLU A 222 7.75 -13.95 12.93
N LEU A 223 7.34 -14.10 11.67
CA LEU A 223 6.65 -15.30 11.19
C LEU A 223 7.59 -16.52 11.17
N GLU A 224 8.83 -16.36 10.73
CA GLU A 224 9.83 -17.43 10.77
C GLU A 224 10.16 -17.87 12.20
N ARG A 225 10.19 -16.92 13.16
CA ARG A 225 10.38 -17.22 14.59
C ARG A 225 9.33 -18.20 15.13
N VAL A 226 8.11 -18.13 14.64
CA VAL A 226 7.01 -19.04 15.03
C VAL A 226 6.87 -20.24 14.09
N GLY A 227 7.81 -20.43 13.16
CA GLY A 227 7.89 -21.56 12.26
C GLY A 227 6.98 -21.46 11.03
N ALA A 228 6.44 -20.28 10.72
CA ALA A 228 5.74 -20.02 9.46
C ALA A 228 6.76 -19.55 8.41
N GLU A 229 6.95 -20.33 7.35
CA GLU A 229 7.94 -20.05 6.32
C GLU A 229 7.43 -18.96 5.36
N VAL A 230 8.09 -17.81 5.33
CA VAL A 230 7.81 -16.75 4.35
C VAL A 230 8.65 -16.98 3.10
N VAL A 231 8.01 -17.41 2.01
CA VAL A 231 8.69 -17.73 0.76
C VAL A 231 8.87 -16.55 -0.17
N GLY A 232 8.23 -15.43 0.10
CA GLY A 232 8.40 -14.19 -0.65
C GLY A 232 7.34 -13.15 -0.34
N ALA A 233 7.42 -12.04 -1.05
CA ALA A 233 6.43 -10.97 -0.99
C ALA A 233 6.15 -10.39 -2.38
N ILE A 234 5.08 -9.64 -2.51
CA ILE A 234 4.75 -8.86 -3.70
C ILE A 234 4.28 -7.48 -3.22
N PRO A 235 4.97 -6.40 -3.59
CA PRO A 235 6.26 -6.34 -4.29
C PRO A 235 7.45 -6.75 -3.39
N ASP A 236 8.53 -7.22 -3.99
CA ASP A 236 9.78 -7.51 -3.28
C ASP A 236 10.96 -6.80 -3.97
N VAL A 237 11.57 -5.84 -3.29
CA VAL A 237 12.68 -5.03 -3.82
C VAL A 237 13.99 -5.79 -3.95
N GLU A 238 14.15 -6.92 -3.26
CA GLU A 238 15.38 -7.71 -3.26
C GLU A 238 15.31 -8.90 -4.21
N ALA A 239 14.10 -9.23 -4.66
CA ALA A 239 13.86 -10.41 -5.47
C ALA A 239 13.55 -10.06 -6.92
N ASN A 240 14.41 -10.48 -7.83
CA ASN A 240 14.12 -10.49 -9.26
C ASN A 240 13.24 -11.70 -9.64
N TRP A 241 12.31 -12.07 -8.76
CA TRP A 241 11.44 -13.23 -8.96
C TRP A 241 10.10 -13.02 -8.26
N LEU A 242 9.07 -13.69 -8.76
CA LEU A 242 7.75 -13.69 -8.16
C LEU A 242 7.51 -15.04 -7.46
N PRO A 243 7.00 -15.05 -6.21
CA PRO A 243 6.68 -16.28 -5.52
C PRO A 243 5.53 -17.03 -6.24
N ALA A 244 5.53 -18.35 -6.17
CA ALA A 244 4.41 -19.14 -6.66
C ALA A 244 3.20 -18.97 -5.72
N ILE A 245 2.02 -18.73 -6.29
CA ILE A 245 0.78 -18.55 -5.54
C ILE A 245 -0.30 -19.46 -6.12
N GLY A 246 -0.89 -20.29 -5.25
CA GLY A 246 -1.93 -21.23 -5.61
C GLY A 246 -2.31 -22.14 -4.44
N ASP A 247 -2.79 -23.34 -4.74
CA ASP A 247 -3.20 -24.33 -3.73
C ASP A 247 -2.10 -24.56 -2.69
N GLY A 248 -2.49 -24.49 -1.42
CA GLY A 248 -1.56 -24.68 -0.30
C GLY A 248 -0.73 -23.47 0.09
N THR A 249 -0.85 -22.32 -0.62
CA THR A 249 -0.20 -21.07 -0.24
C THR A 249 -1.08 -20.26 0.72
N VAL A 250 -0.47 -19.65 1.74
CA VAL A 250 -1.10 -18.65 2.60
C VAL A 250 -0.70 -17.27 2.10
N VAL A 251 -1.68 -16.42 1.83
CA VAL A 251 -1.47 -15.05 1.38
C VAL A 251 -1.89 -14.09 2.48
N ALA A 252 -0.97 -13.24 2.90
CA ALA A 252 -1.16 -12.30 4.00
C ALA A 252 -1.03 -10.85 3.49
N ALA A 253 -2.18 -10.18 3.31
CA ALA A 253 -2.24 -8.79 2.86
C ALA A 253 -1.95 -7.82 4.02
N MET A 254 -1.15 -6.80 3.73
CA MET A 254 -0.72 -5.76 4.67
C MET A 254 -1.55 -4.48 4.51
N ASP A 255 -2.39 -4.42 3.49
CA ASP A 255 -3.28 -3.31 3.20
C ASP A 255 -4.71 -3.85 3.00
N PRO A 256 -5.74 -3.21 3.62
CA PRO A 256 -7.12 -3.69 3.56
C PRO A 256 -7.76 -3.52 2.18
N TYR A 257 -7.17 -2.70 1.32
CA TYR A 257 -7.70 -2.39 -0.01
C TYR A 257 -7.09 -3.22 -1.14
N LEU A 258 -6.22 -4.19 -0.85
CA LEU A 258 -5.76 -5.19 -1.83
C LEU A 258 -6.85 -6.23 -2.15
N THR A 259 -8.07 -5.75 -2.36
CA THR A 259 -9.27 -6.60 -2.46
C THR A 259 -9.30 -7.43 -3.74
N GLN A 260 -8.95 -6.83 -4.87
CA GLN A 260 -8.90 -7.54 -6.15
C GLN A 260 -7.70 -8.50 -6.21
N THR A 261 -6.56 -8.09 -5.68
CA THR A 261 -5.38 -8.96 -5.56
C THR A 261 -5.69 -10.19 -4.70
N CYS A 262 -6.33 -9.99 -3.53
CA CYS A 262 -6.75 -11.09 -2.67
C CYS A 262 -7.75 -12.03 -3.36
N ARG A 263 -8.71 -11.47 -4.12
CA ARG A 263 -9.66 -12.28 -4.89
C ARG A 263 -8.96 -13.16 -5.93
N VAL A 264 -8.02 -12.60 -6.68
CA VAL A 264 -7.24 -13.39 -7.66
C VAL A 264 -6.40 -14.47 -6.98
N ALA A 265 -5.86 -14.20 -5.79
CA ALA A 265 -5.16 -15.21 -5.00
C ALA A 265 -6.11 -16.37 -4.58
N GLU A 266 -7.32 -16.03 -4.10
CA GLU A 266 -8.36 -17.03 -3.76
C GLU A 266 -8.80 -17.84 -4.99
N GLU A 267 -8.99 -17.21 -6.15
CA GLU A 267 -9.32 -17.89 -7.42
C GLU A 267 -8.22 -18.85 -7.88
N ARG A 268 -6.98 -18.66 -7.42
CA ARG A 268 -5.86 -19.56 -7.62
C ARG A 268 -5.75 -20.67 -6.58
N GLY A 269 -6.67 -20.72 -5.60
CA GLY A 269 -6.68 -21.70 -4.51
C GLY A 269 -5.84 -21.31 -3.29
N ALA A 270 -5.29 -20.09 -3.23
CA ALA A 270 -4.57 -19.63 -2.05
C ALA A 270 -5.52 -19.29 -0.91
N MET A 271 -5.06 -19.46 0.32
CA MET A 271 -5.78 -19.06 1.52
C MET A 271 -5.40 -17.64 1.91
N VAL A 272 -6.35 -16.72 1.81
CA VAL A 272 -6.15 -15.32 2.19
C VAL A 272 -6.42 -15.16 3.69
N VAL A 273 -5.47 -14.56 4.39
CA VAL A 273 -5.58 -14.24 5.82
C VAL A 273 -6.61 -13.13 6.02
N ARG A 274 -7.58 -13.39 6.88
CA ARG A 274 -8.61 -12.41 7.28
C ARG A 274 -8.51 -12.17 8.78
N SER A 275 -7.72 -11.18 9.16
CA SER A 275 -7.37 -10.86 10.54
C SER A 275 -7.29 -9.35 10.73
N LEU A 276 -6.92 -8.92 11.94
CA LEU A 276 -6.41 -7.57 12.13
C LEU A 276 -5.17 -7.36 11.27
N LEU A 277 -5.02 -6.17 10.71
CA LEU A 277 -3.78 -5.80 10.05
C LEU A 277 -2.63 -5.72 11.07
N PRO A 278 -1.39 -6.00 10.66
CA PRO A 278 -0.24 -5.96 11.56
C PRO A 278 0.17 -4.51 11.89
N ILE A 279 -0.79 -3.70 12.35
CA ILE A 279 -0.61 -2.32 12.80
C ILE A 279 -0.85 -2.27 14.30
N GLY A 280 0.14 -1.73 15.04
CA GLY A 280 0.13 -1.75 16.49
C GLY A 280 0.51 -3.11 17.07
N VAL A 281 0.62 -3.19 18.40
CA VAL A 281 1.14 -4.38 19.09
C VAL A 281 0.16 -5.54 19.00
N ASP A 282 -1.09 -5.31 19.38
CA ASP A 282 -2.11 -6.37 19.44
C ASP A 282 -2.53 -6.82 18.03
N GLY A 283 -2.61 -5.87 17.07
CA GLY A 283 -2.85 -6.18 15.65
C GLY A 283 -1.74 -7.06 15.08
N THR A 284 -0.47 -6.72 15.33
CA THR A 284 0.68 -7.52 14.88
C THR A 284 0.67 -8.92 15.49
N ALA A 285 0.42 -9.03 16.79
CA ALA A 285 0.33 -10.32 17.46
C ALA A 285 -0.78 -11.20 16.90
N ARG A 286 -1.95 -10.62 16.70
CA ARG A 286 -3.11 -11.33 16.12
C ARG A 286 -2.84 -11.76 14.68
N PHE A 287 -2.27 -10.88 13.87
CA PHE A 287 -1.88 -11.19 12.51
C PHE A 287 -0.92 -12.38 12.43
N ILE A 288 0.18 -12.37 13.22
CA ILE A 288 1.16 -13.46 13.27
C ILE A 288 0.48 -14.76 13.70
N GLN A 289 -0.40 -14.72 14.69
CA GLN A 289 -1.14 -15.89 15.16
C GLN A 289 -2.02 -16.49 14.06
N GLU A 290 -2.79 -15.68 13.33
CA GLU A 290 -3.70 -16.14 12.27
C GLU A 290 -2.94 -16.66 11.04
N VAL A 291 -1.89 -15.94 10.61
CA VAL A 291 -1.01 -16.40 9.53
C VAL A 291 -0.40 -17.77 9.87
N SER A 292 0.11 -17.89 11.11
CA SER A 292 0.72 -19.15 11.58
C SER A 292 -0.28 -20.30 11.63
N ALA A 293 -1.51 -20.02 12.10
CA ALA A 293 -2.56 -21.04 12.15
C ALA A 293 -2.93 -21.55 10.75
N LEU A 294 -3.07 -20.66 9.77
CA LEU A 294 -3.30 -21.04 8.37
C LEU A 294 -2.09 -21.77 7.77
N ALA A 295 -0.88 -21.41 8.18
CA ALA A 295 0.34 -22.10 7.79
C ALA A 295 0.50 -23.48 8.47
N GLY A 296 -0.44 -23.90 9.32
CA GLY A 296 -0.41 -25.18 10.03
C GLY A 296 0.46 -25.17 11.28
N ARG A 297 0.66 -23.99 11.88
CA ARG A 297 1.41 -23.79 13.14
C ARG A 297 0.48 -23.27 14.22
N THR A 298 0.60 -23.79 15.42
CA THR A 298 -0.08 -23.27 16.60
C THR A 298 0.88 -22.44 17.41
N THR A 299 0.59 -21.16 17.57
CA THR A 299 1.38 -20.23 18.37
C THR A 299 0.49 -19.33 19.21
N SER A 300 1.03 -18.79 20.29
CA SER A 300 0.39 -17.75 21.10
C SER A 300 1.34 -16.57 21.23
N GLU A 301 0.95 -15.45 20.69
CA GLU A 301 1.74 -14.22 20.70
C GLU A 301 1.47 -13.32 21.94
N ALA A 302 0.60 -13.74 22.85
CA ALA A 302 0.22 -12.93 24.02
C ALA A 302 1.40 -12.54 24.90
N SER A 303 2.40 -13.42 25.07
CA SER A 303 3.61 -13.11 25.85
C SER A 303 4.50 -12.10 25.14
N ARG A 304 4.67 -12.24 23.83
CA ARG A 304 5.43 -11.32 22.98
C ARG A 304 4.80 -9.94 22.97
N ALA A 305 3.47 -9.86 22.77
CA ALA A 305 2.72 -8.60 22.81
C ALA A 305 2.90 -7.88 24.16
N ARG A 306 2.78 -8.60 25.28
CA ARG A 306 3.01 -8.01 26.60
C ARG A 306 4.42 -7.46 26.77
N GLN A 307 5.44 -8.18 26.33
CA GLN A 307 6.84 -7.72 26.38
C GLN A 307 7.03 -6.46 25.54
N VAL A 308 6.47 -6.41 24.34
CA VAL A 308 6.54 -5.22 23.47
C VAL A 308 5.84 -4.04 24.12
N TRP A 309 4.61 -4.24 24.66
CA TRP A 309 3.90 -3.18 25.39
C TRP A 309 4.70 -2.63 26.57
N GLN A 310 5.34 -3.50 27.35
CA GLN A 310 6.22 -3.07 28.46
C GLN A 310 7.37 -2.18 27.96
N GLY A 311 7.99 -2.53 26.83
CA GLY A 311 9.04 -1.70 26.21
C GLY A 311 8.53 -0.36 25.69
N LEU A 312 7.24 -0.26 25.36
CA LEU A 312 6.60 0.95 24.83
C LEU A 312 5.91 1.81 25.91
N ASP A 313 5.87 1.37 27.17
CA ASP A 313 5.18 2.09 28.25
C ASP A 313 5.58 3.57 28.40
N PRO A 314 6.86 3.98 28.24
CA PRO A 314 7.22 5.40 28.29
C PRO A 314 6.56 6.24 27.18
N LEU A 315 6.46 5.70 25.97
CA LEU A 315 5.79 6.37 24.86
C LEU A 315 4.27 6.34 25.04
N ARG A 316 3.74 5.19 25.45
CA ARG A 316 2.32 4.99 25.72
C ARG A 316 1.79 5.95 26.78
N SER A 317 2.57 6.24 27.82
CA SER A 317 2.19 7.19 28.87
C SER A 317 1.95 8.62 28.33
N ARG A 318 2.64 9.01 27.26
CA ARG A 318 2.47 10.30 26.59
C ARG A 318 1.22 10.38 25.70
N ILE A 319 0.71 9.23 25.28
CA ILE A 319 -0.45 9.10 24.37
C ILE A 319 -1.74 8.90 25.17
N ARG A 320 -1.64 8.27 26.34
CA ARG A 320 -2.80 7.91 27.17
C ARG A 320 -3.68 9.13 27.49
N GLY A 321 -4.98 9.02 27.16
CA GLY A 321 -5.98 10.05 27.37
C GLY A 321 -5.94 11.19 26.36
N LYS A 322 -4.96 11.23 25.43
CA LYS A 322 -4.93 12.24 24.35
C LYS A 322 -6.06 11.99 23.36
N ARG A 323 -6.73 13.07 22.99
CA ARG A 323 -7.88 13.07 22.06
C ARG A 323 -7.39 13.22 20.64
N ILE A 324 -7.67 12.23 19.80
CA ILE A 324 -7.15 12.13 18.44
C ILE A 324 -8.31 12.12 17.44
N PHE A 325 -8.17 12.88 16.36
CA PHE A 325 -9.12 12.94 15.27
C PHE A 325 -8.40 12.61 13.95
N PHE A 326 -9.01 11.78 13.08
CA PHE A 326 -8.52 11.45 11.76
C PHE A 326 -9.42 12.06 10.70
N THR A 327 -8.86 12.83 9.77
CA THR A 327 -9.66 13.37 8.65
C THR A 327 -9.86 12.36 7.53
N GLY A 328 -8.89 11.45 7.31
CA GLY A 328 -8.99 10.31 6.40
C GLY A 328 -8.62 10.60 4.95
N ASP A 329 -7.62 9.88 4.44
CA ASP A 329 -7.15 10.01 3.06
C ASP A 329 -6.35 8.78 2.58
N THR A 330 -5.96 7.87 3.49
CA THR A 330 -4.99 6.80 3.19
C THR A 330 -5.60 5.40 3.17
N GLY A 331 -6.75 5.22 3.82
CA GLY A 331 -7.36 3.92 4.02
C GLY A 331 -6.81 3.12 5.22
N LEU A 332 -5.76 3.60 5.90
CA LEU A 332 -5.21 2.96 7.11
C LEU A 332 -5.70 3.60 8.41
N GLU A 333 -6.64 4.54 8.34
CA GLU A 333 -7.14 5.28 9.50
C GLU A 333 -7.77 4.36 10.55
N VAL A 334 -8.60 3.40 10.11
CA VAL A 334 -9.30 2.48 11.03
C VAL A 334 -8.32 1.61 11.82
N PRO A 335 -7.35 0.90 11.21
CA PRO A 335 -6.35 0.14 11.96
C PRO A 335 -5.42 1.01 12.82
N LEU A 336 -5.07 2.21 12.37
CA LEU A 336 -4.27 3.15 13.17
C LEU A 336 -5.07 3.67 14.38
N ALA A 337 -6.34 3.99 14.20
CA ALA A 337 -7.24 4.43 15.27
C ALA A 337 -7.41 3.34 16.34
N ARG A 338 -7.64 2.08 15.92
CA ARG A 338 -7.68 0.93 16.81
C ARG A 338 -6.38 0.82 17.62
N PHE A 339 -5.23 0.86 16.95
CA PHE A 339 -3.94 0.79 17.65
C PHE A 339 -3.75 1.92 18.67
N LEU A 340 -4.13 3.16 18.33
CA LEU A 340 -4.01 4.27 19.26
C LEU A 340 -5.00 4.18 20.42
N ALA A 341 -6.19 3.63 20.19
CA ALA A 341 -7.12 3.28 21.27
C ALA A 341 -6.54 2.20 22.21
N ASP A 342 -5.91 1.14 21.65
CA ASP A 342 -5.19 0.12 22.44
C ASP A 342 -4.04 0.73 23.26
N ALA A 343 -3.37 1.77 22.73
CA ALA A 343 -2.36 2.54 23.45
C ALA A 343 -2.94 3.44 24.55
N GLY A 344 -4.26 3.60 24.61
CA GLY A 344 -4.97 4.37 25.62
C GLY A 344 -5.33 5.80 25.20
N ALA A 345 -5.24 6.15 23.91
CA ALA A 345 -5.77 7.39 23.38
C ALA A 345 -7.31 7.37 23.34
N VAL A 346 -7.91 8.55 23.27
CA VAL A 346 -9.33 8.74 23.02
C VAL A 346 -9.52 9.12 21.55
N VAL A 347 -9.91 8.17 20.73
CA VAL A 347 -10.22 8.42 19.32
C VAL A 347 -11.62 9.03 19.22
N LEU A 348 -11.74 10.20 18.63
CA LEU A 348 -12.99 10.96 18.52
C LEU A 348 -13.75 10.61 17.26
N GLU A 349 -13.08 10.70 16.13
CA GLU A 349 -13.62 10.39 14.81
C GLU A 349 -12.54 9.76 13.93
N VAL A 350 -12.96 8.85 13.08
CA VAL A 350 -12.14 8.22 12.04
C VAL A 350 -12.79 8.51 10.70
N GLY A 351 -12.36 9.59 10.04
CA GLY A 351 -12.67 9.80 8.64
C GLY A 351 -11.94 8.78 7.78
N THR A 352 -12.57 8.30 6.72
CA THR A 352 -11.95 7.43 5.72
C THR A 352 -12.56 7.70 4.35
N PRO A 353 -11.76 7.73 3.27
CA PRO A 353 -12.29 8.02 1.93
C PRO A 353 -13.27 6.93 1.46
N ARG A 354 -13.03 5.70 1.85
CA ARG A 354 -13.85 4.53 1.51
C ARG A 354 -13.80 3.52 2.63
N LEU A 355 -14.92 2.87 2.92
CA LEU A 355 -15.03 1.85 3.94
C LEU A 355 -15.42 0.49 3.33
N ASP A 356 -14.45 -0.37 3.11
CA ASP A 356 -14.72 -1.77 2.81
C ASP A 356 -15.02 -2.53 4.11
N LYS A 357 -16.30 -2.62 4.43
CA LYS A 357 -16.77 -3.30 5.65
C LYS A 357 -16.36 -4.77 5.72
N ARG A 358 -16.15 -5.43 4.58
CA ARG A 358 -15.74 -6.84 4.54
C ARG A 358 -14.28 -6.99 4.90
N SER A 359 -13.41 -6.22 4.27
CA SER A 359 -11.97 -6.25 4.51
C SER A 359 -11.60 -5.71 5.88
N LEU A 360 -12.33 -4.71 6.38
CA LEU A 360 -12.10 -4.07 7.68
C LEU A 360 -12.95 -4.64 8.82
N ALA A 361 -13.69 -5.75 8.61
CA ALA A 361 -14.62 -6.29 9.62
C ALA A 361 -13.97 -6.54 10.97
N ALA A 362 -12.78 -7.13 10.99
CA ALA A 362 -12.02 -7.40 12.21
C ALA A 362 -11.56 -6.10 12.90
N GLU A 363 -11.09 -5.13 12.14
CA GLU A 363 -10.65 -3.82 12.64
C GLU A 363 -11.80 -3.02 13.25
N LEU A 364 -12.95 -2.96 12.55
CA LEU A 364 -14.16 -2.29 13.03
C LEU A 364 -14.68 -2.93 14.31
N SER A 365 -14.66 -4.27 14.38
CA SER A 365 -15.07 -4.99 15.59
C SER A 365 -14.15 -4.70 16.79
N ALA A 366 -12.87 -4.49 16.55
CA ALA A 366 -11.87 -4.24 17.58
C ALA A 366 -11.74 -2.76 17.97
N LEU A 367 -12.24 -1.82 17.15
CA LEU A 367 -12.14 -0.38 17.41
C LEU A 367 -12.92 0.07 18.66
N GLY A 368 -13.90 -0.70 19.10
CA GLY A 368 -14.65 -0.45 20.32
C GLY A 368 -15.85 0.47 20.15
N GLU A 369 -16.50 0.75 21.30
CA GLU A 369 -17.68 1.65 21.36
C GLU A 369 -17.22 3.12 21.54
N GLY A 370 -18.06 4.05 21.08
CA GLY A 370 -17.85 5.49 21.28
C GLY A 370 -16.97 6.18 20.22
N VAL A 371 -16.57 5.47 19.18
CA VAL A 371 -15.85 6.05 18.04
C VAL A 371 -16.79 6.19 16.85
N ASP A 372 -16.80 7.36 16.22
CA ASP A 372 -17.52 7.60 14.98
C ASP A 372 -16.61 7.33 13.78
N VAL A 373 -17.05 6.45 12.88
CA VAL A 373 -16.35 6.18 11.59
C VAL A 373 -17.16 6.85 10.50
N VAL A 374 -16.54 7.81 9.81
CA VAL A 374 -17.20 8.60 8.77
C VAL A 374 -16.58 8.26 7.41
N GLU A 375 -17.38 7.57 6.58
CA GLU A 375 -17.03 7.26 5.21
C GLU A 375 -17.32 8.46 4.31
N SER A 376 -16.40 8.75 3.39
CA SER A 376 -16.52 9.87 2.44
C SER A 376 -16.92 11.18 3.13
N PRO A 377 -16.13 11.64 4.12
CA PRO A 377 -16.49 12.79 4.92
C PRO A 377 -16.59 14.06 4.08
N GLU A 378 -17.56 14.91 4.41
CA GLU A 378 -17.64 16.27 3.88
C GLU A 378 -16.65 17.15 4.66
N TRP A 379 -15.69 17.76 3.98
CA TRP A 379 -14.55 18.45 4.61
C TRP A 379 -14.95 19.64 5.49
N ARG A 380 -16.04 20.36 5.17
CA ARG A 380 -16.54 21.48 5.99
C ARG A 380 -17.15 20.94 7.27
N ALA A 381 -17.98 19.90 7.17
CA ALA A 381 -18.56 19.25 8.33
C ALA A 381 -17.48 18.66 9.26
N GLN A 382 -16.39 18.13 8.69
CA GLN A 382 -15.22 17.71 9.49
C GLN A 382 -14.55 18.88 10.21
N LEU A 383 -14.34 20.00 9.54
CA LEU A 383 -13.77 21.19 10.19
C LEU A 383 -14.65 21.67 11.35
N ASP A 384 -15.97 21.71 11.17
CA ASP A 384 -16.90 22.11 12.23
C ASP A 384 -16.84 21.13 13.42
N ARG A 385 -16.72 19.82 13.17
CA ARG A 385 -16.55 18.82 14.23
C ARG A 385 -15.20 18.95 14.94
N ILE A 386 -14.11 19.22 14.22
CA ILE A 386 -12.79 19.46 14.81
C ILE A 386 -12.83 20.68 15.75
N GLU A 387 -13.47 21.77 15.32
CA GLU A 387 -13.65 22.98 16.16
C GLU A 387 -14.50 22.68 17.40
N ALA A 388 -15.57 21.90 17.26
CA ALA A 388 -16.44 21.52 18.37
C ALA A 388 -15.75 20.56 19.35
N PHE A 389 -15.05 19.55 18.84
CA PHE A 389 -14.40 18.52 19.66
C PHE A 389 -13.08 19.00 20.27
N ARG A 390 -12.37 19.91 19.65
CA ARG A 390 -11.03 20.39 20.05
C ARG A 390 -10.10 19.22 20.42
N PRO A 391 -9.71 18.37 19.44
CA PRO A 391 -8.79 17.29 19.68
C PRO A 391 -7.41 17.79 20.12
N ASP A 392 -6.66 16.98 20.87
CA ASP A 392 -5.27 17.29 21.21
C ASP A 392 -4.35 17.19 19.98
N VAL A 393 -4.70 16.36 19.01
CA VAL A 393 -4.02 16.28 17.71
C VAL A 393 -4.98 15.82 16.62
N VAL A 394 -4.83 16.40 15.43
CA VAL A 394 -5.50 15.96 14.21
C VAL A 394 -4.49 15.25 13.31
N VAL A 395 -4.79 14.01 12.93
CA VAL A 395 -4.11 13.34 11.82
C VAL A 395 -4.81 13.79 10.55
N ALA A 396 -4.16 14.71 9.85
CA ALA A 396 -4.77 15.46 8.78
C ALA A 396 -4.30 15.01 7.40
N SER A 397 -5.25 14.94 6.47
CA SER A 397 -4.95 14.83 5.04
C SER A 397 -4.15 16.04 4.54
N PRO A 398 -3.40 15.91 3.44
CA PRO A 398 -2.59 17.02 2.90
C PRO A 398 -3.38 18.30 2.64
N GLY A 399 -4.62 18.19 2.15
CA GLY A 399 -5.46 19.35 1.85
C GLY A 399 -5.99 20.05 3.10
N LEU A 400 -6.22 19.33 4.18
CA LEU A 400 -6.71 19.93 5.45
C LEU A 400 -5.58 20.30 6.41
N TYR A 401 -4.36 19.80 6.22
CA TYR A 401 -3.25 20.06 7.12
C TYR A 401 -2.96 21.56 7.30
N VAL A 402 -2.73 22.28 6.22
CA VAL A 402 -2.40 23.72 6.26
C VAL A 402 -3.55 24.55 6.81
N PRO A 403 -4.81 24.38 6.36
CA PRO A 403 -5.96 25.08 6.94
C PRO A 403 -6.14 24.87 8.45
N LEU A 404 -5.91 23.66 8.96
CA LEU A 404 -6.04 23.34 10.38
C LEU A 404 -4.91 23.96 11.22
N VAL A 405 -3.66 23.88 10.73
CA VAL A 405 -2.52 24.54 11.39
C VAL A 405 -2.73 26.05 11.45
N ALA A 406 -3.23 26.67 10.37
CA ALA A 406 -3.54 28.10 10.34
C ALA A 406 -4.64 28.52 11.34
N ARG A 407 -5.49 27.60 11.77
CA ARG A 407 -6.51 27.79 12.82
C ARG A 407 -6.00 27.46 14.23
N GLY A 408 -4.72 27.11 14.37
CA GLY A 408 -4.09 26.83 15.64
C GLY A 408 -4.26 25.38 16.14
N HIS A 409 -4.75 24.46 15.31
CA HIS A 409 -4.81 23.05 15.68
C HIS A 409 -3.44 22.38 15.59
N LEU A 410 -3.12 21.54 16.56
CA LEU A 410 -1.96 20.66 16.48
C LEU A 410 -2.25 19.53 15.49
N CYS A 411 -1.46 19.49 14.43
CA CYS A 411 -1.68 18.53 13.33
C CYS A 411 -0.45 17.64 13.08
N ARG A 412 -0.72 16.43 12.59
CA ARG A 412 0.23 15.58 11.90
C ARG A 412 -0.31 15.20 10.54
N SER A 413 0.56 15.27 9.53
CA SER A 413 0.19 14.81 8.22
C SER A 413 0.04 13.29 8.22
N SER A 414 -1.00 12.78 7.58
CA SER A 414 -1.17 11.35 7.30
C SER A 414 0.03 10.76 6.55
N LEU A 415 0.66 11.55 5.67
CA LEU A 415 1.87 11.16 4.93
C LEU A 415 3.06 10.89 5.86
N ASP A 416 3.17 11.60 6.99
CA ASP A 416 4.21 11.33 7.98
C ASP A 416 4.06 9.91 8.55
N LEU A 417 2.83 9.48 8.80
CA LEU A 417 2.54 8.12 9.31
C LEU A 417 2.83 7.06 8.24
N LEU A 418 2.39 7.26 7.00
CA LEU A 418 2.64 6.31 5.91
C LEU A 418 4.13 6.10 5.66
N SER A 419 4.91 7.18 5.68
CA SER A 419 6.36 7.13 5.41
C SER A 419 7.16 6.40 6.49
N LEU A 420 6.61 6.26 7.71
CA LEU A 420 7.27 5.54 8.80
C LEU A 420 7.25 4.02 8.64
N GLY A 421 6.42 3.46 7.77
CA GLY A 421 6.19 2.03 7.70
C GLY A 421 5.51 1.54 8.99
N VAL A 422 4.18 1.72 9.07
CA VAL A 422 3.37 1.54 10.29
C VAL A 422 3.18 0.08 10.73
N HIS A 423 3.57 -0.87 9.90
CA HIS A 423 3.36 -2.30 10.15
C HIS A 423 4.42 -2.88 11.09
N GLY A 424 4.05 -3.93 11.80
CA GLY A 424 4.92 -4.65 12.73
C GLY A 424 5.08 -3.98 14.10
N TYR A 425 5.85 -4.61 14.96
CA TYR A 425 6.13 -4.09 16.30
C TYR A 425 6.98 -2.81 16.26
N GLU A 426 7.94 -2.73 15.34
CA GLU A 426 8.73 -1.53 15.12
C GLU A 426 7.89 -0.40 14.50
N GLY A 427 6.91 -0.72 13.67
CA GLY A 427 5.92 0.23 13.19
C GLY A 427 5.12 0.84 14.35
N ALA A 428 4.67 0.02 15.27
CA ALA A 428 3.99 0.49 16.49
C ALA A 428 4.86 1.47 17.30
N ARG A 429 6.14 1.16 17.50
CA ARG A 429 7.09 2.04 18.17
C ARG A 429 7.21 3.38 17.45
N ARG A 430 7.45 3.36 16.14
CA ARG A 430 7.63 4.57 15.32
C ARG A 430 6.41 5.49 15.36
N VAL A 431 5.20 4.94 15.28
CA VAL A 431 3.95 5.73 15.39
C VAL A 431 3.83 6.40 16.75
N LEU A 432 4.06 5.66 17.84
CA LEU A 432 4.01 6.24 19.18
C LEU A 432 5.11 7.28 19.42
N GLU A 433 6.33 7.07 18.91
CA GLU A 433 7.40 8.06 18.97
C GLU A 433 7.05 9.35 18.22
N LEU A 434 6.47 9.24 17.02
CA LEU A 434 6.06 10.40 16.25
C LEU A 434 5.06 11.25 17.03
N LEU A 435 4.01 10.63 17.57
CA LEU A 435 2.98 11.33 18.31
C LEU A 435 3.50 11.88 19.66
N ALA A 436 4.29 11.09 20.40
CA ALA A 436 4.90 11.55 21.66
C ALA A 436 5.76 12.81 21.43
N ARG A 437 6.63 12.81 20.41
CA ARG A 437 7.43 13.98 20.02
C ARG A 437 6.56 15.16 19.60
N THR A 438 5.40 14.91 19.00
CA THR A 438 4.45 15.97 18.63
C THR A 438 3.92 16.69 19.87
N PHE A 439 3.46 15.94 20.88
CA PHE A 439 2.98 16.49 22.12
C PHE A 439 4.08 17.20 22.92
N GLU A 440 5.27 16.59 23.03
CA GLU A 440 6.43 17.21 23.72
C GLU A 440 6.83 18.54 23.07
N ARG A 441 6.78 18.63 21.73
CA ARG A 441 7.09 19.87 21.02
C ARG A 441 6.03 20.94 21.27
N ALA A 442 4.76 20.57 21.27
CA ALA A 442 3.67 21.50 21.57
C ALA A 442 3.81 22.04 23.00
N GLU A 443 4.00 21.17 23.99
CA GLU A 443 4.20 21.57 25.42
C GLU A 443 5.39 22.54 25.60
N LYS A 444 6.49 22.30 24.85
CA LYS A 444 7.65 23.22 24.87
C LYS A 444 7.34 24.59 24.27
N LEU A 445 6.60 24.63 23.16
CA LEU A 445 6.20 25.88 22.50
C LEU A 445 5.26 26.69 23.42
N ASP A 446 4.28 26.02 24.02
CA ASP A 446 3.36 26.66 24.97
C ASP A 446 4.12 27.22 26.21
N SER A 447 5.14 26.50 26.68
CA SER A 447 5.97 26.96 27.81
C SER A 447 6.84 28.17 27.50
N LEU A 448 7.11 28.41 26.22
CA LEU A 448 7.89 29.59 25.75
C LEU A 448 7.02 30.80 25.43
N ASN A 449 5.68 30.73 25.60
CA ASN A 449 4.71 31.74 25.21
C ASN A 449 4.87 32.24 23.74
N LEU A 450 5.24 31.29 22.82
CA LEU A 450 5.40 31.53 21.38
C LEU A 450 4.20 31.03 20.60
#